data_55cac8886feb5f6c1c24df4af5dd1573
#
_entry.id   55cac8886feb5f6c1c24df4af5dd1573
#
_cell.length_a   1.000
_cell.length_b   1.000
_cell.length_c   1.000
_cell.angle_alpha   90.00
_cell.angle_beta   90.00
_cell.angle_gamma   90.00
#
_symmetry.space_group_name_H-M   'P 1'
#
loop_
_entity.id
_entity.type
_entity.pdbx_description
1 polymer ?
#
loop_
_entity_poly.entity_id
_entity_poly.type
_entity_poly.pdbx_seq_one_letter_code
_entity_poly.pdbx_strand_id
1 'polypeptide(L)'
;MFSDNRMHARLAVPRYYTGGSFHLIDGERKYHYIRANDVSIEGVGLDVPSSIERGAQVKVCFTSEGWRADLDGTVMWCSRADRVSGVSQQAYPNYRVGVRLNPGNSQDNALLYLALKDGLEQVRQQA
;
A
#
# COMPACT_ATOMS: atom_id res chain seq x y z
N MET A 1 -1.44 -29.66 1.66
CA MET A 1 -1.21 -28.58 0.70
C MET A 1 -1.66 -27.28 1.31
N PHE A 2 -0.81 -26.29 1.28
CA PHE A 2 -1.17 -24.97 1.72
C PHE A 2 -2.02 -24.27 0.67
N SER A 3 -3.20 -23.78 1.05
CA SER A 3 -4.04 -23.02 0.15
C SER A 3 -4.07 -21.56 0.60
N ASP A 4 -3.94 -20.67 -0.36
CA ASP A 4 -4.08 -19.25 -0.13
C ASP A 4 -5.58 -18.93 -0.08
N ASN A 5 -6.04 -18.41 1.05
CA ASN A 5 -7.45 -18.07 1.24
C ASN A 5 -7.85 -16.75 0.58
N ARG A 6 -6.91 -16.07 -0.03
CA ARG A 6 -7.21 -14.82 -0.73
C ARG A 6 -7.95 -15.11 -2.03
N MET A 7 -9.07 -14.42 -2.24
CA MET A 7 -9.87 -14.55 -3.44
C MET A 7 -9.22 -13.91 -4.66
N HIS A 8 -8.27 -13.00 -4.44
CA HIS A 8 -7.66 -12.21 -5.51
C HIS A 8 -6.14 -12.23 -5.37
N ALA A 9 -5.47 -12.22 -6.51
CA ALA A 9 -4.01 -12.20 -6.54
C ALA A 9 -3.47 -10.88 -5.96
N ARG A 10 -2.35 -10.97 -5.25
CA ARG A 10 -1.63 -9.82 -4.76
C ARG A 10 -0.52 -9.44 -5.74
N LEU A 11 -0.41 -8.14 -5.99
CA LEU A 11 0.61 -7.56 -6.84
C LEU A 11 1.71 -6.97 -5.97
N ALA A 12 2.92 -7.51 -6.05
CA ALA A 12 4.07 -6.96 -5.34
C ALA A 12 4.49 -5.64 -6.00
N VAL A 13 4.70 -4.61 -5.18
CA VAL A 13 5.12 -3.30 -5.67
C VAL A 13 6.62 -3.15 -5.41
N PRO A 14 7.46 -3.04 -6.45
CA PRO A 14 8.90 -2.91 -6.28
C PRO A 14 9.27 -1.59 -5.59
N ARG A 15 10.42 -1.59 -4.91
CA ARG A 15 10.96 -0.40 -4.24
C ARG A 15 11.18 0.77 -5.19
N TYR A 16 11.55 0.48 -6.41
CA TYR A 16 11.87 1.49 -7.42
C TYR A 16 10.65 1.97 -8.20
N TYR A 17 9.44 1.56 -7.79
CA TYR A 17 8.24 1.99 -8.48
C TYR A 17 8.04 3.49 -8.30
N THR A 18 7.96 4.21 -9.41
CA THR A 18 7.84 5.67 -9.45
C THR A 18 6.59 6.14 -10.20
N GLY A 19 5.67 5.21 -10.52
CA GLY A 19 4.46 5.53 -11.28
C GLY A 19 3.39 6.28 -10.50
N GLY A 20 3.59 6.49 -9.19
CA GLY A 20 2.67 7.23 -8.35
C GLY A 20 3.11 7.22 -6.91
N SER A 21 2.35 7.92 -6.07
CA SER A 21 2.65 8.09 -4.65
C SER A 21 1.49 7.63 -3.80
N PHE A 22 1.80 6.94 -2.70
CA PHE A 22 0.82 6.54 -1.70
C PHE A 22 0.86 7.47 -0.50
N HIS A 23 -0.31 7.78 0.03
CA HIS A 23 -0.49 8.55 1.26
C HIS A 23 -1.49 7.81 2.13
N LEU A 24 -1.36 7.93 3.44
CA LEU A 24 -2.30 7.33 4.38
C LEU A 24 -2.85 8.40 5.30
N ILE A 25 -4.16 8.41 5.49
CA ILE A 25 -4.83 9.31 6.41
C ILE A 25 -5.45 8.46 7.53
N ASP A 26 -5.03 8.73 8.77
CA ASP A 26 -5.54 8.09 9.97
C ASP A 26 -6.09 9.20 10.88
N GLY A 27 -7.39 9.47 10.74
CA GLY A 27 -8.00 10.60 11.43
C GLY A 27 -7.38 11.92 11.01
N GLU A 28 -6.74 12.63 11.95
CA GLU A 28 -6.05 13.88 11.68
C GLU A 28 -4.61 13.69 11.23
N ARG A 29 -4.08 12.47 11.36
CA ARG A 29 -2.70 12.16 10.99
C ARG A 29 -2.62 11.85 9.51
N LYS A 30 -1.65 12.46 8.84
CA LYS A 30 -1.38 12.21 7.41
C LYS A 30 0.05 11.74 7.26
N TYR A 31 0.21 10.61 6.59
CA TYR A 31 1.52 10.05 6.25
C TYR A 31 1.72 10.18 4.75
N HIS A 32 2.63 11.07 4.35
CA HIS A 32 2.90 11.35 2.94
C HIS A 32 4.03 10.47 2.42
N TYR A 33 3.95 10.12 1.15
CA TYR A 33 5.01 9.38 0.44
C TYR A 33 5.39 8.08 1.14
N ILE A 34 4.38 7.35 1.61
CA ILE A 34 4.58 6.03 2.18
C ILE A 34 4.79 5.02 1.06
N ARG A 35 5.30 3.85 1.43
CA ARG A 35 5.58 2.80 0.47
C ARG A 35 4.50 1.72 0.53
N ALA A 36 4.03 1.30 -0.65
CA ALA A 36 3.21 0.11 -0.76
C ALA A 36 4.11 -1.10 -1.01
N ASN A 37 3.83 -2.20 -0.31
CA ASN A 37 4.54 -3.47 -0.50
C ASN A 37 3.81 -4.38 -1.47
N ASP A 38 2.51 -4.46 -1.32
CA ASP A 38 1.66 -5.24 -2.21
C ASP A 38 0.26 -4.63 -2.27
N VAL A 39 -0.45 -4.93 -3.36
CA VAL A 39 -1.80 -4.44 -3.59
C VAL A 39 -2.64 -5.54 -4.19
N SER A 40 -3.89 -5.66 -3.75
CA SER A 40 -4.92 -6.47 -4.39
C SER A 40 -6.20 -5.67 -4.42
N ILE A 41 -7.26 -6.19 -5.05
CA ILE A 41 -8.54 -5.48 -5.04
C ILE A 41 -9.25 -5.51 -3.68
N GLU A 42 -8.75 -6.28 -2.73
CA GLU A 42 -9.33 -6.36 -1.39
C GLU A 42 -8.45 -5.79 -0.30
N GLY A 43 -7.18 -5.45 -0.60
CA GLY A 43 -6.31 -4.94 0.44
C GLY A 43 -4.98 -4.42 -0.08
N VAL A 44 -4.26 -3.74 0.81
CA VAL A 44 -2.94 -3.18 0.51
C VAL A 44 -2.04 -3.31 1.73
N GLY A 45 -0.77 -3.66 1.49
CA GLY A 45 0.27 -3.66 2.51
C GLY A 45 1.13 -2.42 2.36
N LEU A 46 1.30 -1.67 3.45
CA LEU A 46 1.99 -0.38 3.46
C LEU A 46 3.09 -0.36 4.51
N ASP A 47 4.16 0.37 4.23
CA ASP A 47 5.16 0.73 5.23
C ASP A 47 4.89 2.15 5.70
N VAL A 48 4.80 2.34 7.02
CA VAL A 48 4.51 3.63 7.64
C VAL A 48 5.50 3.90 8.78
N PRO A 49 5.75 5.18 9.12
CA PRO A 49 6.75 5.51 10.15
C PRO A 49 6.28 5.34 11.58
N SER A 50 4.99 5.14 11.81
CA SER A 50 4.40 5.01 13.14
C SER A 50 3.45 3.84 13.21
N SER A 51 3.27 3.28 14.40
CA SER A 51 2.30 2.22 14.60
C SER A 51 0.88 2.75 14.43
N ILE A 52 0.02 1.93 13.84
CA ILE A 52 -1.40 2.25 13.66
C ILE A 52 -2.21 1.14 14.32
N GLU A 53 -3.20 1.53 15.07
CA GLU A 53 -3.99 0.59 15.85
C GLU A 53 -4.82 -0.32 14.95
N ARG A 54 -4.85 -1.61 15.28
CA ARG A 54 -5.73 -2.57 14.61
C ARG A 54 -7.18 -2.14 14.76
N GLY A 55 -7.92 -2.18 13.66
CA GLY A 55 -9.31 -1.74 13.62
C GLY A 55 -9.48 -0.27 13.25
N ALA A 56 -8.40 0.50 13.19
CA ALA A 56 -8.48 1.91 12.79
C ALA A 56 -9.04 2.04 11.38
N GLN A 57 -9.93 3.01 11.20
CA GLN A 57 -10.47 3.36 9.89
C GLN A 57 -9.52 4.37 9.26
N VAL A 58 -9.03 4.02 8.08
CA VAL A 58 -8.03 4.84 7.38
C VAL A 58 -8.46 5.10 5.96
N LYS A 59 -7.82 6.07 5.33
CA LYS A 59 -7.99 6.33 3.90
C LYS A 59 -6.64 6.13 3.22
N VAL A 60 -6.62 5.28 2.22
CA VAL A 60 -5.43 5.04 1.39
C VAL A 60 -5.60 5.87 0.14
N CYS A 61 -4.67 6.79 -0.09
CA CYS A 61 -4.72 7.70 -1.22
C CYS A 61 -3.58 7.37 -2.17
N PHE A 62 -3.90 7.23 -3.44
CA PHE A 62 -2.91 7.03 -4.49
C PHE A 62 -3.03 8.17 -5.49
N THR A 63 -1.89 8.79 -5.83
CA THR A 63 -1.82 9.86 -6.80
C THR A 63 -0.83 9.51 -7.89
N SER A 64 -1.26 9.60 -9.12
CA SER A 64 -0.44 9.45 -10.30
C SER A 64 -0.73 10.63 -11.23
N GLU A 65 0.07 10.79 -12.26
CA GLU A 65 -0.12 11.89 -13.20
C GLU A 65 -1.53 11.81 -13.81
N GLY A 66 -2.33 12.87 -13.57
CA GLY A 66 -3.68 12.96 -14.10
C GLY A 66 -4.72 12.08 -13.45
N TRP A 67 -4.37 11.37 -12.35
CA TRP A 67 -5.29 10.44 -11.71
C TRP A 67 -5.06 10.35 -10.21
N ARG A 68 -6.17 10.20 -9.48
CA ARG A 68 -6.14 10.06 -8.03
C ARG A 68 -7.22 9.08 -7.56
N ALA A 69 -6.91 8.25 -6.58
CA ALA A 69 -7.87 7.38 -5.91
C ALA A 69 -7.75 7.56 -4.40
N ASP A 70 -8.90 7.69 -3.73
CA ASP A 70 -8.99 7.74 -2.27
C ASP A 70 -9.85 6.56 -1.84
N LEU A 71 -9.26 5.62 -1.12
CA LEU A 71 -9.89 4.35 -0.79
C LEU A 71 -10.04 4.20 0.71
N ASP A 72 -11.25 3.95 1.18
CA ASP A 72 -11.50 3.67 2.59
C ASP A 72 -11.06 2.26 2.95
N GLY A 73 -10.50 2.10 4.13
CA GLY A 73 -10.04 0.81 4.59
C GLY A 73 -9.98 0.70 6.09
N THR A 74 -9.71 -0.52 6.55
CA THR A 74 -9.57 -0.85 7.98
C THR A 74 -8.23 -1.53 8.19
N VAL A 75 -7.50 -1.09 9.20
CA VAL A 75 -6.24 -1.73 9.58
C VAL A 75 -6.51 -3.10 10.18
N MET A 76 -6.00 -4.14 9.55
CA MET A 76 -6.19 -5.52 9.99
C MET A 76 -5.06 -6.00 10.88
N TRP A 77 -3.84 -5.52 10.64
CA TRP A 77 -2.66 -5.85 11.43
C TRP A 77 -1.60 -4.77 11.26
N CYS A 78 -0.75 -4.66 12.26
CA CYS A 78 0.40 -3.76 12.24
C CYS A 78 1.57 -4.48 12.90
N SER A 79 2.72 -4.48 12.25
CA SER A 79 3.90 -5.20 12.71
C SER A 79 5.12 -4.30 12.60
N ARG A 80 5.93 -4.25 13.66
CA ARG A 80 7.16 -3.46 13.63
C ARG A 80 8.17 -4.14 12.70
N ALA A 81 8.76 -3.36 11.80
CA ALA A 81 9.72 -3.86 10.83
C ALA A 81 10.76 -2.77 10.54
N ASP A 82 11.56 -2.45 11.56
CA ASP A 82 12.55 -1.37 11.49
C ASP A 82 13.47 -1.56 10.29
N ARG A 83 13.83 -0.43 9.69
CA ARG A 83 14.71 -0.41 8.53
C ARG A 83 16.04 0.19 8.91
N VAL A 84 17.08 -0.16 8.15
CA VAL A 84 18.43 0.35 8.33
C VAL A 84 18.74 1.30 7.17
N SER A 85 19.20 2.49 7.51
CA SER A 85 19.67 3.46 6.51
C SER A 85 20.90 2.92 5.78
N GLY A 86 20.88 2.95 4.45
CA GLY A 86 22.01 2.51 3.63
C GLY A 86 23.26 3.36 3.77
N VAL A 87 23.11 4.60 4.22
CA VAL A 87 24.22 5.56 4.35
C VAL A 87 24.85 5.50 5.74
N SER A 88 24.03 5.60 6.79
CA SER A 88 24.51 5.64 8.17
C SER A 88 24.46 4.29 8.86
N GLN A 89 23.80 3.31 8.27
CA GLN A 89 23.51 1.99 8.86
C GLN A 89 22.78 2.10 10.21
N GLN A 90 22.10 3.21 10.42
CA GLN A 90 21.33 3.45 11.62
C GLN A 90 19.90 2.97 11.41
N ALA A 91 19.40 2.19 12.37
CA ALA A 91 18.00 1.71 12.33
C ALA A 91 17.05 2.88 12.57
N TYR A 92 15.94 2.89 11.85
CA TYR A 92 14.86 3.84 12.07
C TYR A 92 13.52 3.10 12.14
N PRO A 93 12.55 3.65 12.89
CA PRO A 93 11.26 3.00 13.05
C PRO A 93 10.54 2.83 11.72
N ASN A 94 10.01 1.63 11.49
CA ASN A 94 9.16 1.33 10.37
C ASN A 94 8.15 0.30 10.80
N TYR A 95 6.92 0.47 10.36
CA TYR A 95 5.84 -0.46 10.65
C TYR A 95 5.21 -0.89 9.35
N ARG A 96 4.95 -2.19 9.25
CA ARG A 96 4.23 -2.76 8.12
C ARG A 96 2.78 -2.93 8.52
N VAL A 97 1.88 -2.39 7.71
CA VAL A 97 0.45 -2.32 8.02
C VAL A 97 -0.33 -3.02 6.90
N GLY A 98 -1.21 -3.94 7.28
CA GLY A 98 -2.15 -4.53 6.33
C GLY A 98 -3.49 -3.84 6.43
N VAL A 99 -3.96 -3.28 5.32
CA VAL A 99 -5.23 -2.57 5.24
C VAL A 99 -6.19 -3.34 4.36
N ARG A 100 -7.36 -3.67 4.90
CA ARG A 100 -8.45 -4.23 4.11
C ARG A 100 -9.24 -3.08 3.52
N LEU A 101 -9.35 -3.05 2.18
CA LEU A 101 -10.13 -2.03 1.49
C LEU A 101 -11.62 -2.31 1.62
N ASN A 102 -12.41 -1.25 1.75
CA ASN A 102 -13.85 -1.38 1.95
C ASN A 102 -14.48 -2.04 0.72
N PRO A 103 -15.18 -3.18 0.87
CA PRO A 103 -15.83 -3.85 -0.26
C PRO A 103 -16.89 -2.99 -0.96
N GLY A 104 -17.45 -1.99 -0.26
CA GLY A 104 -18.39 -1.04 -0.86
C GLY A 104 -17.79 -0.18 -1.96
N ASN A 105 -16.45 -0.07 -1.99
CA ASN A 105 -15.71 0.69 -3.00
C ASN A 105 -14.98 -0.24 -3.99
N SER A 106 -15.54 -1.42 -4.25
CA SER A 106 -14.85 -2.45 -5.05
C SER A 106 -14.45 -1.98 -6.44
N GLN A 107 -15.22 -1.09 -7.05
CA GLN A 107 -14.89 -0.55 -8.37
C GLN A 107 -13.62 0.30 -8.32
N ASP A 108 -13.51 1.19 -7.33
CA ASP A 108 -12.33 2.03 -7.17
C ASP A 108 -11.11 1.21 -6.75
N ASN A 109 -11.33 0.19 -5.92
CA ASN A 109 -10.27 -0.73 -5.51
C ASN A 109 -9.69 -1.47 -6.72
N ALA A 110 -10.55 -1.93 -7.61
CA ALA A 110 -10.13 -2.61 -8.84
C ALA A 110 -9.38 -1.68 -9.78
N LEU A 111 -9.81 -0.42 -9.88
CA LEU A 111 -9.13 0.58 -10.71
C LEU A 111 -7.71 0.83 -10.22
N LEU A 112 -7.50 0.95 -8.92
CA LEU A 112 -6.16 1.10 -8.36
C LEU A 112 -5.28 -0.10 -8.72
N TYR A 113 -5.79 -1.31 -8.50
CA TYR A 113 -5.06 -2.53 -8.79
C TYR A 113 -4.64 -2.60 -10.26
N LEU A 114 -5.59 -2.31 -11.18
CA LEU A 114 -5.32 -2.37 -12.61
C LEU A 114 -4.33 -1.28 -13.05
N ALA A 115 -4.43 -0.09 -12.50
CA ALA A 115 -3.49 1.00 -12.82
C ALA A 115 -2.06 0.63 -12.42
N LEU A 116 -1.88 0.03 -11.24
CA LEU A 116 -0.57 -0.42 -10.79
C LEU A 116 -0.04 -1.56 -11.64
N LYS A 117 -0.90 -2.52 -11.97
CA LYS A 117 -0.52 -3.66 -12.80
C LYS A 117 -0.04 -3.21 -14.18
N ASP A 118 -0.78 -2.31 -14.82
CA ASP A 118 -0.42 -1.78 -16.14
C ASP A 118 0.90 -1.01 -16.07
N GLY A 119 1.08 -0.18 -15.06
CA GLY A 119 2.32 0.57 -14.87
C GLY A 119 3.53 -0.33 -14.71
N LEU A 120 3.40 -1.41 -13.96
CA LEU A 120 4.49 -2.36 -13.75
C LEU A 120 4.80 -3.16 -15.02
N GLU A 121 3.80 -3.52 -15.80
CA GLU A 121 4.00 -4.21 -17.07
C GLU A 121 4.75 -3.33 -18.07
N GLN A 122 4.42 -2.05 -18.14
CA GLN A 122 5.11 -1.10 -19.00
C GLN A 122 6.60 -0.97 -18.63
N VAL A 123 6.91 -0.93 -17.35
CA VAL A 123 8.30 -0.90 -16.88
C VAL A 123 9.06 -2.14 -17.34
N ARG A 124 8.44 -3.31 -17.24
CA ARG A 124 9.06 -4.57 -17.70
C ARG A 124 9.35 -4.57 -19.19
N GLN A 125 8.44 -4.00 -19.98
CA GLN A 125 8.61 -3.97 -21.44
C GLN A 125 9.72 -3.02 -21.88
N GLN A 126 10.03 -2.02 -21.07
CA GLN A 126 11.09 -1.05 -21.37
C GLN A 126 12.47 -1.48 -20.88
N ALA A 127 12.52 -2.53 -20.09
CA ALA A 127 13.76 -3.01 -19.50
C ALA A 127 14.60 -3.86 -20.46
#